data_77b93de5f2e922da25f2688db893ac40
#
_entry.id   77b93de5f2e922da25f2688db893ac40
#
_cell.length_a   1.000
_cell.length_b   1.000
_cell.length_c   1.000
_cell.angle_alpha   90.00
_cell.angle_beta   90.00
_cell.angle_gamma   90.00
#
_symmetry.space_group_name_H-M   'P 1'
#
loop_
_entity.id
_entity.type
_entity.pdbx_description
1 polymer ?
#
loop_
_entity_poly.entity_id
_entity_poly.type
_entity_poly.pdbx_seq_one_letter_code
_entity_poly.pdbx_strand_id
1 'polypeptide(L)'
;MANLTTLFWIIGTCFAGGALSLIFAFLFLRKANAIILTNMVSLAVGTLLGAVFLEILPHALELSSDFHLTTLTVLIGILIFFVLEKLLIWRHCHGSHCENHSPDVHFERNKKGSFVLIGDLFHNFIDGSLIASAFLFDIRLGLVTSLAIFAHEIPQEMGNISILVESGFKKSKAILFNLIASMAMVVGAILAYYLIDSVSELLPLLLAFAASSMIYVAVSDLIPGLHKKTHPNESIMQVVMIVIGVSIIYIIHLYLH
;
A
#
# COMPACT_ATOMS: atom_id res chain seq x y z
N MET A 1 -16.93 18.32 -15.10
CA MET A 1 -15.88 19.09 -15.84
C MET A 1 -14.64 19.16 -14.99
N ALA A 2 -13.57 18.58 -15.47
CA ALA A 2 -12.27 18.65 -14.81
C ALA A 2 -11.83 20.12 -14.70
N ASN A 3 -11.77 20.67 -13.49
CA ASN A 3 -11.43 22.06 -13.22
C ASN A 3 -9.95 22.13 -12.78
N LEU A 4 -9.23 23.12 -13.26
CA LEU A 4 -7.80 23.33 -12.90
C LEU A 4 -7.61 23.39 -11.37
N THR A 5 -8.59 23.93 -10.64
CA THR A 5 -8.58 23.95 -9.17
C THR A 5 -8.58 22.54 -8.57
N THR A 6 -9.39 21.63 -9.12
CA THR A 6 -9.42 20.21 -8.69
C THR A 6 -8.08 19.52 -8.95
N LEU A 7 -7.46 19.78 -10.11
CA LEU A 7 -6.13 19.26 -10.42
C LEU A 7 -5.07 19.76 -9.43
N PHE A 8 -5.13 21.02 -9.02
CA PHE A 8 -4.21 21.55 -7.99
C PHE A 8 -4.43 20.87 -6.64
N TRP A 9 -5.67 20.61 -6.23
CA TRP A 9 -5.95 19.83 -5.02
C TRP A 9 -5.37 18.43 -5.10
N ILE A 10 -5.62 17.72 -6.21
CA ILE A 10 -5.11 16.35 -6.44
C ILE A 10 -3.58 16.31 -6.33
N ILE A 11 -2.89 17.13 -7.14
CA ILE A 11 -1.42 17.13 -7.18
C ILE A 11 -0.85 17.58 -5.84
N GLY A 12 -1.40 18.65 -5.25
CA GLY A 12 -0.95 19.16 -3.97
C GLY A 12 -1.09 18.13 -2.84
N THR A 13 -2.19 17.39 -2.83
CA THR A 13 -2.45 16.35 -1.84
C THR A 13 -1.53 15.14 -2.02
N CYS A 14 -1.33 14.66 -3.25
CA CYS A 14 -0.39 13.57 -3.53
C CYS A 14 1.05 13.94 -3.13
N PHE A 15 1.50 15.17 -3.43
CA PHE A 15 2.81 15.63 -2.97
C PHE A 15 2.89 15.76 -1.45
N ALA A 16 1.85 16.27 -0.80
CA ALA A 16 1.82 16.38 0.65
C ALA A 16 1.89 15.00 1.33
N GLY A 17 1.17 14.01 0.79
CA GLY A 17 1.21 12.62 1.26
C GLY A 17 2.59 12.01 1.13
N GLY A 18 3.18 12.06 -0.07
CA GLY A 18 4.52 11.54 -0.30
C GLY A 18 5.60 12.24 0.55
N ALA A 19 5.51 13.57 0.71
CA ALA A 19 6.43 14.31 1.57
C ALA A 19 6.27 13.92 3.04
N LEU A 20 5.03 13.78 3.53
CA LEU A 20 4.72 13.40 4.89
C LEU A 20 5.25 11.98 5.18
N SER A 21 4.98 11.05 4.30
CA SER A 21 5.46 9.67 4.37
C SER A 21 6.99 9.60 4.46
N LEU A 22 7.70 10.32 3.60
CA LEU A 22 9.16 10.41 3.63
C LEU A 22 9.71 11.03 4.91
N ILE A 23 9.07 12.07 5.43
CA ILE A 23 9.49 12.70 6.70
C ILE A 23 9.37 11.69 7.84
N PHE A 24 8.24 10.99 7.94
CA PHE A 24 8.05 9.95 8.94
C PHE A 24 9.04 8.79 8.78
N ALA A 25 9.26 8.32 7.55
CA ALA A 25 10.23 7.28 7.24
C ALA A 25 11.66 7.69 7.63
N PHE A 26 12.08 8.92 7.35
CA PHE A 26 13.38 9.44 7.73
C PHE A 26 13.55 9.55 9.26
N LEU A 27 12.54 10.09 9.95
CA LEU A 27 12.55 10.19 11.42
C LEU A 27 12.60 8.81 12.06
N PHE A 28 11.86 7.86 11.49
CA PHE A 28 11.84 6.48 11.91
C PHE A 28 13.22 5.82 11.82
N LEU A 29 13.90 5.93 10.67
CA LEU A 29 15.24 5.35 10.48
C LEU A 29 16.30 5.84 11.47
N ARG A 30 16.07 6.99 12.08
CA ARG A 30 17.00 7.56 13.08
C ARG A 30 16.78 7.02 14.49
N LYS A 31 15.57 6.62 14.86
CA LYS A 31 15.18 6.30 16.25
C LYS A 31 14.48 4.95 16.42
N ALA A 32 14.15 4.23 15.34
CA ALA A 32 13.38 3.00 15.43
C ALA A 32 14.18 1.88 16.08
N ASN A 33 13.55 1.26 17.06
CA ASN A 33 13.94 -0.05 17.58
C ASN A 33 12.95 -1.11 17.04
N ALA A 34 13.26 -2.40 17.26
CA ALA A 34 12.45 -3.51 16.78
C ALA A 34 10.99 -3.48 17.29
N ILE A 35 10.75 -2.90 18.47
CA ILE A 35 9.41 -2.79 19.06
C ILE A 35 8.59 -1.75 18.30
N ILE A 36 9.16 -0.58 18.04
CA ILE A 36 8.49 0.49 17.28
C ILE A 36 8.15 -0.01 15.89
N LEU A 37 9.07 -0.72 15.21
CA LEU A 37 8.82 -1.30 13.90
C LEU A 37 7.61 -2.27 13.92
N THR A 38 7.59 -3.21 14.88
CA THR A 38 6.50 -4.16 15.01
C THR A 38 5.14 -3.47 15.23
N ASN A 39 5.12 -2.44 16.07
CA ASN A 39 3.91 -1.67 16.35
C ASN A 39 3.42 -0.91 15.11
N MET A 40 4.34 -0.34 14.31
CA MET A 40 3.99 0.35 13.06
C MET A 40 3.46 -0.62 12.01
N VAL A 41 4.10 -1.79 11.84
CA VAL A 41 3.59 -2.84 10.94
C VAL A 41 2.20 -3.32 11.39
N SER A 42 1.97 -3.49 12.70
CA SER A 42 0.66 -3.87 13.21
C SER A 42 -0.39 -2.78 12.95
N LEU A 43 -0.03 -1.52 13.13
CA LEU A 43 -0.88 -0.37 12.79
C LEU A 43 -1.21 -0.36 11.29
N ALA A 44 -0.21 -0.58 10.43
CA ALA A 44 -0.38 -0.66 8.98
C ALA A 44 -1.37 -1.76 8.57
N VAL A 45 -1.27 -2.95 9.15
CA VAL A 45 -2.25 -4.03 8.92
C VAL A 45 -3.66 -3.56 9.25
N GLY A 46 -3.84 -2.91 10.40
CA GLY A 46 -5.15 -2.39 10.83
C GLY A 46 -5.69 -1.32 9.89
N THR A 47 -4.87 -0.35 9.48
CA THR A 47 -5.30 0.73 8.58
C THR A 47 -5.55 0.22 7.17
N LEU A 48 -4.73 -0.70 6.62
CA LEU A 48 -4.94 -1.32 5.31
C LEU A 48 -6.25 -2.11 5.26
N LEU A 49 -6.46 -3.02 6.21
CA LEU A 49 -7.70 -3.81 6.25
C LEU A 49 -8.92 -2.93 6.54
N GLY A 50 -8.78 -1.95 7.44
CA GLY A 50 -9.83 -0.96 7.70
C GLY A 50 -10.20 -0.19 6.43
N ALA A 51 -9.23 0.36 5.69
CA ALA A 51 -9.48 1.08 4.45
C ALA A 51 -10.16 0.19 3.40
N VAL A 52 -9.73 -1.06 3.25
CA VAL A 52 -10.35 -1.99 2.30
C VAL A 52 -11.81 -2.28 2.65
N PHE A 53 -12.08 -2.70 3.88
CA PHE A 53 -13.39 -3.23 4.24
C PHE A 53 -14.40 -2.16 4.67
N LEU A 54 -13.96 -0.98 5.08
CA LEU A 54 -14.84 0.10 5.52
C LEU A 54 -15.04 1.20 4.47
N GLU A 55 -14.12 1.32 3.50
CA GLU A 55 -14.16 2.40 2.49
C GLU A 55 -14.16 1.85 1.06
N ILE A 56 -13.04 1.22 0.63
CA ILE A 56 -12.80 0.94 -0.79
C ILE A 56 -13.78 -0.09 -1.33
N LEU A 57 -13.93 -1.22 -0.63
CA LEU A 57 -14.78 -2.32 -1.10
C LEU A 57 -16.28 -1.98 -1.06
N PRO A 58 -16.83 -1.37 0.03
CA PRO A 58 -18.20 -0.87 0.04
C PRO A 58 -18.45 0.10 -1.11
N HIS A 59 -17.58 1.08 -1.32
CA HIS A 59 -17.73 2.07 -2.38
C HIS A 59 -17.65 1.43 -3.78
N ALA A 60 -16.77 0.46 -3.99
CA ALA A 60 -16.71 -0.31 -5.24
C ALA A 60 -18.02 -1.06 -5.51
N LEU A 61 -18.64 -1.62 -4.47
CA LEU A 61 -19.90 -2.34 -4.57
C LEU A 61 -21.09 -1.39 -4.82
N GLU A 62 -21.10 -0.21 -4.22
CA GLU A 62 -22.12 0.82 -4.43
C GLU A 62 -22.10 1.36 -5.85
N LEU A 63 -20.92 1.57 -6.43
CA LEU A 63 -20.76 2.03 -7.80
C LEU A 63 -21.00 0.93 -8.83
N SER A 64 -21.00 -0.34 -8.43
CA SER A 64 -21.08 -1.48 -9.33
C SER A 64 -22.53 -1.82 -9.67
N SER A 65 -22.78 -2.07 -10.95
CA SER A 65 -24.02 -2.70 -11.42
C SER A 65 -24.04 -4.23 -11.21
N ASP A 66 -22.88 -4.85 -10.97
CA ASP A 66 -22.72 -6.30 -10.81
C ASP A 66 -21.79 -6.62 -9.62
N PHE A 67 -22.39 -6.94 -8.47
CA PHE A 67 -21.67 -7.33 -7.25
C PHE A 67 -20.79 -8.59 -7.44
N HIS A 68 -21.26 -9.54 -8.27
CA HIS A 68 -20.49 -10.76 -8.52
C HIS A 68 -19.22 -10.46 -9.29
N LEU A 69 -19.30 -9.60 -10.30
CA LEU A 69 -18.13 -9.19 -11.07
C LEU A 69 -17.13 -8.42 -10.20
N THR A 70 -17.60 -7.53 -9.33
CA THR A 70 -16.75 -6.76 -8.41
C THR A 70 -16.04 -7.67 -7.43
N THR A 71 -16.75 -8.58 -6.77
CA THR A 71 -16.13 -9.53 -5.82
C THR A 71 -15.23 -10.55 -6.51
N LEU A 72 -15.58 -10.99 -7.74
CA LEU A 72 -14.71 -11.81 -8.56
C LEU A 72 -13.42 -11.08 -8.93
N THR A 73 -13.50 -9.79 -9.21
CA THR A 73 -12.30 -8.97 -9.48
C THR A 73 -11.37 -8.93 -8.27
N VAL A 74 -11.90 -8.80 -7.04
CA VAL A 74 -11.09 -8.91 -5.83
C VAL A 74 -10.39 -10.27 -5.76
N LEU A 75 -11.12 -11.36 -5.97
CA LEU A 75 -10.55 -12.70 -5.93
C LEU A 75 -9.46 -12.88 -7.00
N ILE A 76 -9.75 -12.49 -8.23
CA ILE A 76 -8.79 -12.57 -9.35
C ILE A 76 -7.56 -11.71 -9.05
N GLY A 77 -7.73 -10.51 -8.50
CA GLY A 77 -6.64 -9.64 -8.10
C GLY A 77 -5.72 -10.30 -7.08
N ILE A 78 -6.27 -10.89 -6.01
CA ILE A 78 -5.50 -11.64 -5.01
C ILE A 78 -4.71 -12.77 -5.68
N LEU A 79 -5.32 -13.52 -6.60
CA LEU A 79 -4.63 -14.58 -7.33
C LEU A 79 -3.54 -14.05 -8.27
N ILE A 80 -3.77 -12.92 -8.92
CA ILE A 80 -2.76 -12.25 -9.75
C ILE A 80 -1.55 -11.86 -8.90
N PHE A 81 -1.74 -11.21 -7.75
CA PHE A 81 -0.63 -10.84 -6.86
C PHE A 81 0.10 -12.07 -6.34
N PHE A 82 -0.62 -13.14 -5.97
CA PHE A 82 -0.01 -14.41 -5.60
C PHE A 82 0.86 -15.00 -6.73
N VAL A 83 0.34 -15.02 -7.97
CA VAL A 83 1.09 -15.53 -9.12
C VAL A 83 2.29 -14.65 -9.44
N LEU A 84 2.14 -13.32 -9.37
CA LEU A 84 3.24 -12.38 -9.57
C LEU A 84 4.35 -12.62 -8.54
N GLU A 85 4.01 -12.77 -7.27
CA GLU A 85 4.99 -13.11 -6.23
C GLU A 85 5.67 -14.45 -6.52
N LYS A 86 4.89 -15.49 -6.87
CA LYS A 86 5.43 -16.81 -7.24
C LYS A 86 6.35 -16.76 -8.45
N LEU A 87 5.97 -16.02 -9.50
CA LEU A 87 6.81 -15.88 -10.70
C LEU A 87 8.12 -15.16 -10.41
N LEU A 88 8.10 -14.18 -9.52
CA LEU A 88 9.30 -13.46 -9.09
C LEU A 88 10.21 -14.35 -8.24
N ILE A 89 9.66 -15.18 -7.38
CA ILE A 89 10.41 -16.20 -6.64
C ILE A 89 10.91 -17.28 -7.61
N TRP A 90 10.08 -17.77 -8.53
CA TRP A 90 10.38 -18.92 -9.40
C TRP A 90 11.38 -18.60 -10.50
N ARG A 91 11.34 -17.42 -11.11
CA ARG A 91 12.38 -17.01 -12.10
C ARG A 91 13.78 -17.05 -11.52
N HIS A 92 13.93 -17.23 -10.23
CA HIS A 92 15.22 -17.24 -9.54
C HIS A 92 15.71 -18.64 -9.15
N CYS A 93 14.89 -19.69 -9.32
CA CYS A 93 15.28 -21.08 -9.07
C CYS A 93 15.81 -21.83 -10.30
N HIS A 94 15.83 -21.24 -11.50
CA HIS A 94 16.32 -21.87 -12.72
C HIS A 94 17.81 -21.59 -13.04
N GLY A 95 18.64 -21.42 -12.03
CA GLY A 95 20.08 -21.61 -12.14
C GLY A 95 20.41 -23.06 -11.78
N SER A 96 20.50 -23.94 -12.80
CA SER A 96 20.99 -25.32 -12.67
C SER A 96 22.43 -25.33 -12.17
N HIS A 97 22.61 -25.46 -10.86
CA HIS A 97 23.76 -26.06 -10.16
C HIS A 97 23.56 -25.86 -8.65
N CYS A 98 22.67 -26.67 -8.03
CA CYS A 98 22.65 -26.88 -6.59
C CYS A 98 23.61 -28.01 -6.24
N GLU A 99 24.90 -27.82 -6.45
CA GLU A 99 25.93 -28.65 -5.81
C GLU A 99 27.10 -27.73 -5.39
N ASN A 100 27.25 -27.59 -4.06
CA ASN A 100 28.44 -27.15 -3.35
C ASN A 100 28.98 -25.71 -3.56
N HIS A 101 28.14 -24.67 -3.49
CA HIS A 101 28.60 -23.37 -2.95
C HIS A 101 27.45 -22.73 -2.18
N SER A 102 27.74 -22.21 -0.98
CA SER A 102 26.81 -21.40 -0.19
C SER A 102 26.14 -20.35 -1.09
N PRO A 103 24.80 -20.32 -1.20
CA PRO A 103 24.13 -19.31 -1.99
C PRO A 103 24.59 -17.94 -1.49
N ASP A 104 24.95 -17.04 -2.40
CA ASP A 104 25.29 -15.65 -2.05
C ASP A 104 24.08 -15.01 -1.38
N VAL A 105 24.07 -15.04 -0.06
CA VAL A 105 23.01 -14.49 0.80
C VAL A 105 22.72 -13.02 0.43
N HIS A 106 23.73 -12.31 -0.09
CA HIS A 106 23.61 -10.94 -0.58
C HIS A 106 22.79 -10.81 -1.86
N PHE A 107 22.82 -11.79 -2.74
CA PHE A 107 22.10 -11.75 -4.02
C PHE A 107 20.59 -12.00 -3.84
N GLU A 108 20.21 -12.92 -2.97
CA GLU A 108 18.80 -13.16 -2.61
C GLU A 108 18.18 -12.00 -1.81
N ARG A 109 18.94 -11.39 -0.94
CA ARG A 109 18.50 -10.23 -0.14
C ARG A 109 18.16 -9.02 -1.04
N ASN A 110 19.01 -8.70 -2.01
CA ASN A 110 18.76 -7.59 -2.93
C ASN A 110 17.49 -7.78 -3.78
N LYS A 111 17.17 -9.02 -4.13
CA LYS A 111 15.96 -9.35 -4.92
C LYS A 111 14.67 -9.10 -4.15
N LYS A 112 14.63 -9.50 -2.87
CA LYS A 112 13.47 -9.26 -2.02
C LYS A 112 13.15 -7.77 -1.91
N GLY A 113 14.17 -6.93 -1.76
CA GLY A 113 14.00 -5.47 -1.74
C GLY A 113 13.48 -4.90 -3.06
N SER A 114 13.96 -5.41 -4.20
CA SER A 114 13.48 -4.97 -5.52
C SER A 114 12.01 -5.35 -5.77
N PHE A 115 11.57 -6.46 -5.22
CA PHE A 115 10.18 -6.90 -5.33
C PHE A 115 9.23 -5.99 -4.56
N VAL A 116 9.58 -5.67 -3.32
CA VAL A 116 8.83 -4.72 -2.49
C VAL A 116 8.69 -3.38 -3.21
N LEU A 117 9.75 -2.89 -3.87
CA LEU A 117 9.71 -1.64 -4.63
C LEU A 117 8.73 -1.67 -5.82
N ILE A 118 8.65 -2.79 -6.56
CA ILE A 118 7.71 -2.91 -7.68
C ILE A 118 6.27 -2.93 -7.16
N GLY A 119 6.02 -3.69 -6.09
CA GLY A 119 4.71 -3.73 -5.45
C GLY A 119 4.29 -2.36 -4.92
N ASP A 120 5.20 -1.67 -4.27
CA ASP A 120 5.03 -0.34 -3.71
C ASP A 120 4.74 0.73 -4.78
N LEU A 121 5.50 0.71 -5.88
CA LEU A 121 5.28 1.61 -7.02
C LEU A 121 3.87 1.43 -7.61
N PHE A 122 3.42 0.18 -7.75
CA PHE A 122 2.09 -0.12 -8.26
C PHE A 122 0.99 0.29 -7.27
N HIS A 123 1.20 0.04 -5.98
CA HIS A 123 0.30 0.44 -4.91
C HIS A 123 0.12 1.96 -4.88
N ASN A 124 1.21 2.72 -4.83
CA ASN A 124 1.20 4.18 -4.87
C ASN A 124 0.50 4.73 -6.12
N PHE A 125 0.71 4.10 -7.30
CA PHE A 125 0.02 4.48 -8.53
C PHE A 125 -1.50 4.35 -8.39
N ILE A 126 -1.98 3.26 -7.79
CA ILE A 126 -3.41 3.03 -7.54
C ILE A 126 -3.95 4.06 -6.54
N ASP A 127 -3.24 4.29 -5.45
CA ASP A 127 -3.63 5.26 -4.42
C ASP A 127 -3.78 6.67 -4.98
N GLY A 128 -2.86 7.09 -5.85
CA GLY A 128 -2.99 8.34 -6.59
C GLY A 128 -4.23 8.38 -7.48
N SER A 129 -4.52 7.29 -8.14
CA SER A 129 -5.73 7.16 -8.98
C SER A 129 -7.01 7.25 -8.15
N LEU A 130 -7.02 6.68 -6.95
CA LEU A 130 -8.14 6.77 -6.00
C LEU A 130 -8.33 8.19 -5.48
N ILE A 131 -7.25 8.86 -5.06
CA ILE A 131 -7.29 10.27 -4.63
C ILE A 131 -7.89 11.13 -5.73
N ALA A 132 -7.41 10.99 -6.97
CA ALA A 132 -7.92 11.78 -8.09
C ALA A 132 -9.40 11.51 -8.36
N SER A 133 -9.83 10.25 -8.35
CA SER A 133 -11.22 9.85 -8.56
C SER A 133 -12.14 10.46 -7.49
N ALA A 134 -11.74 10.41 -6.23
CA ALA A 134 -12.48 10.99 -5.13
C ALA A 134 -12.59 12.53 -5.24
N PHE A 135 -11.51 13.25 -5.58
CA PHE A 135 -11.53 14.70 -5.81
C PHE A 135 -12.37 15.11 -7.02
N LEU A 136 -12.43 14.27 -8.05
CA LEU A 136 -13.26 14.53 -9.24
C LEU A 136 -14.75 14.39 -8.91
N PHE A 137 -15.10 13.57 -7.95
CA PHE A 137 -16.46 13.42 -7.46
C PHE A 137 -16.84 14.57 -6.52
N ASP A 138 -16.09 14.81 -5.45
CA ASP A 138 -16.27 15.90 -4.49
C ASP A 138 -14.96 16.24 -3.76
N ILE A 139 -14.72 17.52 -3.45
CA ILE A 139 -13.49 17.97 -2.79
C ILE A 139 -13.39 17.40 -1.37
N ARG A 140 -14.52 17.28 -0.63
CA ARG A 140 -14.50 16.73 0.73
C ARG A 140 -14.16 15.25 0.71
N LEU A 141 -14.79 14.50 -0.21
CA LEU A 141 -14.48 13.10 -0.43
C LEU A 141 -12.99 12.92 -0.78
N GLY A 142 -12.43 13.75 -1.67
CA GLY A 142 -11.02 13.74 -2.02
C GLY A 142 -10.11 13.93 -0.81
N LEU A 143 -10.40 14.92 0.04
CA LEU A 143 -9.61 15.19 1.25
C LEU A 143 -9.62 14.01 2.22
N VAL A 144 -10.73 13.37 2.41
CA VAL A 144 -10.86 12.31 3.40
C VAL A 144 -10.33 10.97 2.87
N THR A 145 -10.56 10.66 1.59
CA THR A 145 -9.89 9.55 0.93
C THR A 145 -8.36 9.71 1.05
N SER A 146 -7.87 10.93 0.87
CA SER A 146 -6.44 11.22 1.05
C SER A 146 -5.97 10.99 2.48
N LEU A 147 -6.74 11.37 3.50
CA LEU A 147 -6.41 11.12 4.90
C LEU A 147 -6.40 9.61 5.20
N ALA A 148 -7.36 8.86 4.68
CA ALA A 148 -7.41 7.41 4.82
C ALA A 148 -6.17 6.75 4.16
N ILE A 149 -5.79 7.20 2.97
CA ILE A 149 -4.58 6.74 2.27
C ILE A 149 -3.34 7.07 3.09
N PHE A 150 -3.17 8.29 3.58
CA PHE A 150 -1.99 8.66 4.38
C PHE A 150 -1.92 7.88 5.70
N ALA A 151 -3.06 7.53 6.29
CA ALA A 151 -3.10 6.74 7.52
C ALA A 151 -2.50 5.33 7.35
N HIS A 152 -2.62 4.72 6.17
CA HIS A 152 -1.99 3.43 5.91
C HIS A 152 -0.63 3.55 5.20
N GLU A 153 -0.45 4.55 4.34
CA GLU A 153 0.78 4.77 3.57
C GLU A 153 1.99 5.02 4.48
N ILE A 154 1.85 5.87 5.51
CA ILE A 154 2.96 6.17 6.43
C ILE A 154 3.52 4.91 7.10
N PRO A 155 2.71 4.04 7.76
CA PRO A 155 3.19 2.79 8.31
C PRO A 155 3.75 1.82 7.27
N GLN A 156 3.13 1.75 6.08
CA GLN A 156 3.58 0.88 4.99
C GLN A 156 4.96 1.27 4.48
N GLU A 157 5.18 2.55 4.20
CA GLU A 157 6.46 3.08 3.74
C GLU A 157 7.59 2.85 4.76
N MET A 158 7.29 2.98 6.05
CA MET A 158 8.23 2.63 7.10
C MET A 158 8.59 1.13 7.07
N GLY A 159 7.62 0.27 6.80
CA GLY A 159 7.81 -1.17 6.59
C GLY A 159 8.70 -1.45 5.37
N ASN A 160 8.38 -0.84 4.22
CA ASN A 160 9.11 -0.99 2.96
C ASN A 160 10.59 -0.59 3.10
N ILE A 161 10.85 0.57 3.71
CA ILE A 161 12.23 1.03 3.97
C ILE A 161 12.96 0.05 4.89
N SER A 162 12.30 -0.50 5.89
CA SER A 162 12.92 -1.49 6.78
C SER A 162 13.30 -2.75 6.01
N ILE A 163 12.41 -3.26 5.17
CA ILE A 163 12.67 -4.43 4.31
C ILE A 163 13.83 -4.14 3.33
N LEU A 164 13.88 -2.95 2.73
CA LEU A 164 14.95 -2.54 1.84
C LEU A 164 16.31 -2.54 2.56
N VAL A 165 16.37 -1.95 3.76
CA VAL A 165 17.60 -1.93 4.56
C VAL A 165 18.00 -3.33 5.01
N GLU A 166 17.07 -4.17 5.45
CA GLU A 166 17.31 -5.57 5.77
C GLU A 166 17.76 -6.38 4.55
N SER A 167 17.29 -6.01 3.36
CA SER A 167 17.73 -6.58 2.08
C SER A 167 19.10 -6.11 1.63
N GLY A 168 19.79 -5.29 2.42
CA GLY A 168 21.18 -4.86 2.19
C GLY A 168 21.32 -3.55 1.42
N PHE A 169 20.23 -2.84 1.13
CA PHE A 169 20.32 -1.51 0.54
C PHE A 169 20.85 -0.49 1.56
N LYS A 170 21.67 0.45 1.11
CA LYS A 170 22.06 1.59 1.94
C LYS A 170 20.83 2.43 2.29
N LYS A 171 20.75 2.96 3.50
CA LYS A 171 19.62 3.79 3.96
C LYS A 171 19.25 4.91 2.97
N SER A 172 20.26 5.59 2.40
CA SER A 172 20.03 6.64 1.39
C SER A 172 19.41 6.12 0.10
N LYS A 173 19.79 4.91 -0.36
CA LYS A 173 19.18 4.28 -1.53
C LYS A 173 17.76 3.81 -1.23
N ALA A 174 17.51 3.26 -0.04
CA ALA A 174 16.18 2.86 0.38
C ALA A 174 15.22 4.06 0.38
N ILE A 175 15.63 5.20 0.95
CA ILE A 175 14.86 6.45 0.93
C ILE A 175 14.64 6.95 -0.50
N LEU A 176 15.67 6.91 -1.36
CA LEU A 176 15.54 7.36 -2.75
C LEU A 176 14.54 6.49 -3.53
N PHE A 177 14.60 5.19 -3.36
CA PHE A 177 13.67 4.27 -4.03
C PHE A 177 12.24 4.46 -3.56
N ASN A 178 12.06 4.66 -2.26
CA ASN A 178 10.78 5.00 -1.67
C ASN A 178 10.23 6.32 -2.26
N LEU A 179 11.05 7.36 -2.38
CA LEU A 179 10.66 8.60 -3.03
C LEU A 179 10.21 8.38 -4.48
N ILE A 180 10.93 7.54 -5.23
CA ILE A 180 10.55 7.21 -6.63
C ILE A 180 9.21 6.48 -6.66
N ALA A 181 8.97 5.54 -5.73
CA ALA A 181 7.72 4.82 -5.62
C ALA A 181 6.56 5.78 -5.27
N SER A 182 6.75 6.69 -4.31
CA SER A 182 5.75 7.71 -3.96
C SER A 182 5.42 8.66 -5.12
N MET A 183 6.36 8.91 -6.06
CA MET A 183 6.04 9.68 -7.28
C MET A 183 5.05 8.97 -8.20
N ALA A 184 4.91 7.66 -8.13
CA ALA A 184 3.90 6.92 -8.88
C ALA A 184 2.48 7.34 -8.47
N MET A 185 2.26 7.78 -7.22
CA MET A 185 0.99 8.35 -6.76
C MET A 185 0.59 9.57 -7.60
N VAL A 186 1.54 10.47 -7.87
CA VAL A 186 1.30 11.66 -8.72
C VAL A 186 1.00 11.25 -10.15
N VAL A 187 1.72 10.26 -10.69
CA VAL A 187 1.50 9.75 -12.06
C VAL A 187 0.12 9.11 -12.17
N GLY A 188 -0.26 8.26 -11.22
CA GLY A 188 -1.58 7.62 -11.17
C GLY A 188 -2.70 8.66 -11.07
N ALA A 189 -2.52 9.67 -10.22
CA ALA A 189 -3.48 10.75 -10.04
C ALA A 189 -3.67 11.58 -11.33
N ILE A 190 -2.59 11.93 -12.02
CA ILE A 190 -2.66 12.68 -13.29
C ILE A 190 -3.36 11.84 -14.36
N LEU A 191 -3.00 10.56 -14.50
CA LEU A 191 -3.63 9.68 -15.47
C LEU A 191 -5.12 9.50 -15.19
N ALA A 192 -5.50 9.25 -13.94
CA ALA A 192 -6.90 9.14 -13.55
C ALA A 192 -7.67 10.43 -13.85
N TYR A 193 -7.09 11.60 -13.52
CA TYR A 193 -7.73 12.90 -13.79
C TYR A 193 -8.09 13.10 -15.27
N TYR A 194 -7.22 12.70 -16.19
CA TYR A 194 -7.48 12.86 -17.63
C TYR A 194 -8.29 11.72 -18.25
N LEU A 195 -8.27 10.52 -17.66
CA LEU A 195 -8.89 9.33 -18.24
C LEU A 195 -10.20 8.96 -17.58
N ILE A 196 -10.60 9.60 -16.46
CA ILE A 196 -11.78 9.18 -15.67
C ILE A 196 -13.06 9.14 -16.49
N ASP A 197 -13.28 10.13 -17.37
CA ASP A 197 -14.46 10.16 -18.24
C ASP A 197 -14.50 8.97 -19.22
N SER A 198 -13.33 8.42 -19.57
CA SER A 198 -13.19 7.27 -20.47
C SER A 198 -13.25 5.92 -19.75
N VAL A 199 -12.99 5.91 -18.43
CA VAL A 199 -12.87 4.68 -17.63
C VAL A 199 -13.86 4.63 -16.45
N SER A 200 -14.81 5.54 -16.40
CA SER A 200 -15.79 5.63 -15.29
C SER A 200 -16.56 4.31 -15.07
N GLU A 201 -16.90 3.59 -16.14
CA GLU A 201 -17.54 2.28 -16.06
C GLU A 201 -16.62 1.19 -15.45
N LEU A 202 -15.31 1.38 -15.54
CA LEU A 202 -14.31 0.46 -14.98
C LEU A 202 -13.94 0.82 -13.53
N LEU A 203 -14.36 1.99 -13.03
CA LEU A 203 -13.99 2.47 -11.69
C LEU A 203 -14.29 1.45 -10.58
N PRO A 204 -15.46 0.78 -10.52
CA PRO A 204 -15.72 -0.26 -9.52
C PRO A 204 -14.70 -1.40 -9.56
N LEU A 205 -14.30 -1.81 -10.77
CA LEU A 205 -13.33 -2.90 -10.96
C LEU A 205 -11.90 -2.45 -10.59
N LEU A 206 -11.55 -1.20 -10.87
CA LEU A 206 -10.27 -0.63 -10.44
C LEU A 206 -10.18 -0.53 -8.92
N LEU A 207 -11.26 -0.09 -8.25
CA LEU A 207 -11.36 -0.08 -6.80
C LEU A 207 -11.26 -1.48 -6.20
N ALA A 208 -11.96 -2.46 -6.80
CA ALA A 208 -11.91 -3.86 -6.38
C ALA A 208 -10.50 -4.45 -6.54
N PHE A 209 -9.81 -4.11 -7.63
CA PHE A 209 -8.42 -4.54 -7.86
C PHE A 209 -7.45 -3.88 -6.87
N ALA A 210 -7.65 -2.59 -6.55
CA ALA A 210 -6.90 -1.90 -5.50
C ALA A 210 -7.11 -2.56 -4.13
N ALA A 211 -8.37 -2.85 -3.76
CA ALA A 211 -8.70 -3.59 -2.54
C ALA A 211 -7.96 -4.94 -2.47
N SER A 212 -7.89 -5.68 -3.60
CA SER A 212 -7.17 -6.95 -3.67
C SER A 212 -5.68 -6.82 -3.41
N SER A 213 -5.04 -5.77 -3.92
CA SER A 213 -3.62 -5.45 -3.67
C SER A 213 -3.37 -5.22 -2.18
N MET A 214 -4.18 -4.36 -1.56
CA MET A 214 -4.05 -4.03 -0.14
C MET A 214 -4.29 -5.24 0.76
N ILE A 215 -5.31 -6.08 0.47
CA ILE A 215 -5.55 -7.35 1.17
C ILE A 215 -4.32 -8.25 1.04
N TYR A 216 -3.80 -8.38 -0.18
CA TYR A 216 -2.65 -9.25 -0.44
C TYR A 216 -1.44 -8.82 0.38
N VAL A 217 -1.07 -7.53 0.33
CA VAL A 217 0.05 -6.99 1.11
C VAL A 217 -0.15 -7.20 2.62
N ALA A 218 -1.34 -6.90 3.13
CA ALA A 218 -1.61 -7.08 4.55
C ALA A 218 -1.47 -8.55 4.99
N VAL A 219 -2.02 -9.49 4.21
CA VAL A 219 -2.14 -10.91 4.60
C VAL A 219 -0.88 -11.71 4.23
N SER A 220 -0.25 -11.46 3.07
CA SER A 220 0.92 -12.24 2.63
C SER A 220 2.23 -11.72 3.17
N ASP A 221 2.38 -10.41 3.32
CA ASP A 221 3.66 -9.79 3.69
C ASP A 221 3.71 -9.38 5.15
N LEU A 222 2.72 -8.62 5.62
CA LEU A 222 2.80 -8.00 6.94
C LEU A 222 2.42 -8.95 8.08
N ILE A 223 1.28 -9.63 7.99
CA ILE A 223 0.79 -10.54 9.05
C ILE A 223 1.78 -11.69 9.34
N PRO A 224 2.38 -12.39 8.36
CA PRO A 224 3.34 -13.44 8.65
C PRO A 224 4.59 -12.93 9.37
N GLY A 225 4.96 -11.66 9.14
CA GLY A 225 6.05 -10.99 9.89
C GLY A 225 5.73 -10.84 11.37
N LEU A 226 4.48 -10.52 11.70
CA LEU A 226 4.01 -10.38 13.08
C LEU A 226 3.96 -11.72 13.82
N HIS A 227 3.54 -12.79 13.16
CA HIS A 227 3.47 -14.14 13.75
C HIS A 227 4.84 -14.72 14.17
N LYS A 228 5.96 -14.19 13.67
CA LYS A 228 7.30 -14.63 14.09
C LYS A 228 7.66 -14.18 15.51
N LYS A 229 6.90 -13.24 16.08
CA LYS A 229 7.10 -12.72 17.43
C LYS A 229 5.99 -13.25 18.34
N THR A 230 6.34 -14.22 19.18
CA THR A 230 5.39 -15.02 19.98
C THR A 230 5.33 -14.64 21.45
N HIS A 231 6.04 -13.60 21.88
CA HIS A 231 6.01 -13.17 23.27
C HIS A 231 4.63 -12.60 23.63
N PRO A 232 3.94 -13.04 24.71
CA PRO A 232 2.56 -12.64 25.00
C PRO A 232 2.32 -11.14 25.03
N ASN A 233 3.21 -10.37 25.63
CA ASN A 233 3.08 -8.90 25.70
C ASN A 233 3.21 -8.23 24.32
N GLU A 234 4.06 -8.77 23.45
CA GLU A 234 4.19 -8.28 22.07
C GLU A 234 2.93 -8.60 21.27
N SER A 235 2.36 -9.81 21.42
CA SER A 235 1.13 -10.23 20.75
C SER A 235 -0.07 -9.36 21.14
N ILE A 236 -0.21 -9.04 22.44
CA ILE A 236 -1.27 -8.14 22.90
C ILE A 236 -1.09 -6.74 22.29
N MET A 237 0.13 -6.21 22.26
CA MET A 237 0.40 -4.89 21.69
C MET A 237 0.11 -4.88 20.17
N GLN A 238 0.45 -5.95 19.43
CA GLN A 238 0.12 -6.10 18.02
C GLN A 238 -1.40 -6.00 17.79
N VAL A 239 -2.19 -6.76 18.54
CA VAL A 239 -3.66 -6.71 18.46
C VAL A 239 -4.19 -5.32 18.77
N VAL A 240 -3.69 -4.67 19.82
CA VAL A 240 -4.07 -3.30 20.18
C VAL A 240 -3.78 -2.33 19.03
N MET A 241 -2.59 -2.42 18.42
CA MET A 241 -2.22 -1.56 17.30
C MET A 241 -3.08 -1.80 16.05
N ILE A 242 -3.41 -3.07 15.73
CA ILE A 242 -4.34 -3.39 14.64
C ILE A 242 -5.72 -2.77 14.91
N VAL A 243 -6.25 -2.93 16.14
CA VAL A 243 -7.54 -2.35 16.52
C VAL A 243 -7.51 -0.82 16.43
N ILE A 244 -6.42 -0.19 16.87
CA ILE A 244 -6.23 1.27 16.72
C ILE A 244 -6.26 1.65 15.24
N GLY A 245 -5.54 0.93 14.37
CA GLY A 245 -5.54 1.18 12.93
C GLY A 245 -6.94 1.10 12.31
N VAL A 246 -7.67 0.03 12.59
CA VAL A 246 -9.07 -0.10 12.14
C VAL A 246 -9.94 1.03 12.69
N SER A 247 -9.76 1.39 13.97
CA SER A 247 -10.54 2.45 14.61
C SER A 247 -10.28 3.82 14.00
N ILE A 248 -9.04 4.12 13.60
CA ILE A 248 -8.70 5.37 12.90
C ILE A 248 -9.50 5.47 11.60
N ILE A 249 -9.49 4.43 10.78
CA ILE A 249 -10.25 4.41 9.52
C ILE A 249 -11.75 4.48 9.79
N TYR A 250 -12.27 3.75 10.78
CA TYR A 250 -13.68 3.80 11.14
C TYR A 250 -14.12 5.19 11.59
N ILE A 251 -13.30 5.89 12.37
CA ILE A 251 -13.59 7.27 12.79
C ILE A 251 -13.60 8.20 11.56
N ILE A 252 -12.63 8.06 10.67
CA ILE A 252 -12.59 8.81 9.40
C ILE A 252 -13.87 8.55 8.61
N HIS A 253 -14.27 7.30 8.47
CA HIS A 253 -15.50 6.89 7.80
C HIS A 253 -16.74 7.59 8.39
N LEU A 254 -16.89 7.63 9.73
CA LEU A 254 -18.02 8.29 10.40
C LEU A 254 -18.11 9.81 10.15
N TYR A 255 -16.99 10.47 9.84
CA TYR A 255 -16.96 11.89 9.50
C TYR A 255 -17.23 12.16 8.00
N LEU A 256 -17.19 11.11 7.16
CA LEU A 256 -17.42 11.15 5.73
C LEU A 256 -18.89 10.99 5.34
N HIS A 257 -19.55 10.08 6.00
CA HIS A 257 -20.93 9.67 5.79
C HIS A 257 -21.84 10.21 6.90
#